data_ac58c46165a4b7afb7230177cae57964
#
_entry.id   ac58c46165a4b7afb7230177cae57964
#
_cell.length_a   1.000
_cell.length_b   1.000
_cell.length_c   1.000
_cell.angle_alpha   90.00
_cell.angle_beta   90.00
_cell.angle_gamma   90.00
#
_symmetry.space_group_name_H-M   'P 1'
#
loop_
_entity.id
_entity.type
_entity.pdbx_description
1 polymer ?
#
loop_
_entity_poly.entity_id
_entity_poly.type
_entity_poly.pdbx_seq_one_letter_code
_entity_poly.pdbx_strand_id
1 'polypeptide(L)'
;MSVTFAQGFSAAGVAAGISSVEGKKDLALVVNNGPLDAAAGVFTSNRFCAAPVQWSRKVVADGHVKAVILNSGGANACTGEAGYAQSVATAETVAGLIGAEPNDVA
;
A
#
# COMPACT_ATOMS: atom_id res chain seq x y z
N MET A 1 17.24 -7.23 -10.69
CA MET A 1 16.62 -7.57 -9.38
C MET A 1 15.23 -6.97 -9.36
N SER A 2 14.25 -7.69 -8.89
CA SER A 2 12.87 -7.23 -8.77
C SER A 2 12.29 -7.59 -7.41
N VAL A 3 11.10 -7.03 -7.07
CA VAL A 3 10.40 -7.32 -5.81
C VAL A 3 10.07 -8.81 -5.67
N THR A 4 9.94 -9.52 -6.78
CA THR A 4 9.64 -10.95 -6.81
C THR A 4 10.87 -11.85 -6.88
N PHE A 5 12.07 -11.29 -6.71
CA PHE A 5 13.30 -12.08 -6.66
C PHE A 5 13.32 -13.04 -5.47
N ALA A 6 12.89 -12.57 -4.30
CA ALA A 6 12.72 -13.41 -3.13
C ALA A 6 11.49 -14.31 -3.31
N GLN A 7 11.60 -15.59 -2.92
CA GLN A 7 10.47 -16.50 -2.95
C GLN A 7 9.38 -16.07 -1.97
N GLY A 8 8.13 -16.33 -2.32
CA GLY A 8 6.98 -16.01 -1.49
C GLY A 8 6.34 -14.66 -1.81
N PHE A 9 6.85 -13.93 -2.80
CA PHE A 9 6.25 -12.66 -3.23
C PHE A 9 5.69 -12.74 -4.64
N SER A 10 4.53 -12.13 -4.83
CA SER A 10 3.95 -11.84 -6.13
C SER A 10 3.69 -10.34 -6.27
N ALA A 11 3.76 -9.83 -7.49
CA ALA A 11 3.53 -8.42 -7.75
C ALA A 11 2.87 -8.23 -9.11
N ALA A 12 2.06 -7.19 -9.21
CA ALA A 12 1.44 -6.74 -10.45
C ALA A 12 1.41 -5.22 -10.50
N GLY A 13 1.54 -4.68 -11.72
CA GLY A 13 1.39 -3.26 -11.95
C GLY A 13 0.47 -3.02 -13.15
N VAL A 14 -0.46 -2.09 -13.00
CA VAL A 14 -1.48 -1.78 -13.99
C VAL A 14 -1.59 -0.27 -14.25
N ALA A 15 -2.10 0.10 -15.40
CA ALA A 15 -2.53 1.45 -15.70
C ALA A 15 -3.98 1.61 -15.22
N ALA A 16 -4.16 2.27 -14.08
CA ALA A 16 -5.47 2.47 -13.44
C ALA A 16 -6.09 3.84 -13.75
N GLY A 17 -5.39 4.69 -14.52
CA GLY A 17 -5.86 6.02 -14.89
C GLY A 17 -5.72 7.06 -13.78
N ILE A 18 -4.85 6.84 -12.81
CA ILE A 18 -4.54 7.80 -11.74
C ILE A 18 -3.62 8.90 -12.29
N SER A 19 -2.62 8.50 -13.08
CA SER A 19 -1.72 9.41 -13.76
C SER A 19 -2.40 10.03 -14.99
N SER A 20 -2.09 11.28 -15.28
CA SER A 20 -2.51 11.94 -16.53
C SER A 20 -1.81 11.41 -17.77
N VAL A 21 -0.76 10.59 -17.61
CA VAL A 21 -0.02 9.98 -18.71
C VAL A 21 -0.72 8.67 -19.10
N GLU A 22 -1.26 8.64 -20.32
CA GLU A 22 -1.96 7.47 -20.85
C GLU A 22 -1.03 6.25 -20.90
N GLY A 23 -1.55 5.10 -20.49
CA GLY A 23 -0.83 3.82 -20.50
C GLY A 23 0.26 3.67 -19.45
N LYS A 24 0.53 4.70 -18.63
CA LYS A 24 1.48 4.61 -17.52
C LYS A 24 0.96 3.65 -16.46
N LYS A 25 1.79 2.71 -16.07
CA LYS A 25 1.50 1.85 -14.90
C LYS A 25 1.61 2.72 -13.63
N ASP A 26 0.49 3.03 -13.05
CA ASP A 26 0.35 3.97 -11.93
C ASP A 26 -0.22 3.34 -10.66
N LEU A 27 -0.54 2.06 -10.72
CA LEU A 27 -0.98 1.27 -9.56
C LEU A 27 -0.22 -0.04 -9.53
N ALA A 28 0.33 -0.38 -8.37
CA ALA A 28 1.05 -1.64 -8.16
C ALA A 28 0.62 -2.28 -6.84
N LEU A 29 0.53 -3.60 -6.86
CA LEU A 29 0.27 -4.42 -5.69
C LEU A 29 1.40 -5.44 -5.51
N VAL A 30 1.91 -5.52 -4.30
CA VAL A 30 2.86 -6.56 -3.88
C VAL A 30 2.20 -7.39 -2.80
N VAL A 31 2.17 -8.70 -2.97
CA VAL A 31 1.58 -9.64 -2.02
C VAL A 31 2.65 -10.57 -1.48
N ASN A 32 2.69 -10.71 -0.18
CA ASN A 32 3.48 -11.72 0.52
C ASN A 32 2.61 -12.98 0.69
N ASN A 33 3.00 -14.05 0.00
CA ASN A 33 2.30 -15.34 0.05
C ASN A 33 2.79 -16.22 1.21
N GLY A 34 3.64 -15.72 2.06
CA GLY A 34 4.15 -16.42 3.22
C GLY A 34 5.37 -17.32 2.93
N PRO A 35 5.69 -18.20 3.87
CA PRO A 35 4.92 -18.55 5.08
C PRO A 35 4.94 -17.49 6.18
N LEU A 36 5.90 -16.57 6.18
CA LEU A 36 6.01 -15.50 7.17
C LEU A 36 5.54 -14.17 6.56
N ASP A 37 4.83 -13.40 7.35
CA ASP A 37 4.33 -12.06 6.98
C ASP A 37 4.97 -10.93 7.79
N ALA A 38 6.15 -11.20 8.37
CA ALA A 38 6.89 -10.24 9.16
C ALA A 38 7.22 -8.98 8.35
N ALA A 39 6.95 -7.84 8.93
CA ALA A 39 7.16 -6.53 8.30
C ALA A 39 7.66 -5.49 9.30
N ALA A 40 8.43 -4.55 8.77
CA ALA A 40 8.85 -3.36 9.50
C ALA A 40 8.88 -2.17 8.54
N GLY A 41 8.65 -0.98 9.07
CA GLY A 41 8.62 0.25 8.29
C GLY A 41 9.40 1.37 8.97
N VAL A 42 10.05 2.20 8.17
CA VAL A 42 10.62 3.48 8.59
C VAL A 42 9.89 4.61 7.87
N PHE A 43 9.64 5.69 8.56
CA PHE A 43 8.79 6.77 8.06
C PHE A 43 9.47 8.12 8.28
N THR A 44 9.07 9.07 7.47
CA THR A 44 9.56 10.45 7.60
C THR A 44 9.19 11.05 8.96
N SER A 45 10.07 11.91 9.46
CA SER A 45 9.81 12.79 10.61
C SER A 45 9.08 14.10 10.22
N ASN A 46 8.75 14.27 8.95
CA ASN A 46 8.01 15.43 8.47
C ASN A 46 6.67 15.56 9.21
N ARG A 47 6.34 16.77 9.65
CA ARG A 47 5.07 17.06 10.32
C ARG A 47 3.87 16.96 9.38
N PHE A 48 4.07 17.25 8.09
CA PHE A 48 3.05 17.07 7.06
C PHE A 48 3.04 15.62 6.58
N CYS A 49 2.45 14.77 7.41
CA CYS A 49 2.40 13.34 7.17
C CYS A 49 1.21 13.01 6.26
N ALA A 50 1.49 12.46 5.08
CA ALA A 50 0.45 12.04 4.14
C ALA A 50 -0.45 10.94 4.74
N ALA A 51 -1.69 10.88 4.30
CA ALA A 51 -2.67 9.92 4.78
C ALA A 51 -2.20 8.44 4.64
N PRO A 52 -1.62 8.02 3.50
CA PRO A 52 -1.09 6.65 3.38
C PRO A 52 0.03 6.36 4.38
N VAL A 53 0.86 7.35 4.70
CA VAL A 53 1.94 7.19 5.70
C VAL A 53 1.36 6.96 7.09
N GLN A 54 0.30 7.70 7.46
CA GLN A 54 -0.38 7.53 8.74
C GLN A 54 -1.00 6.13 8.86
N TRP A 55 -1.67 5.68 7.80
CA TRP A 55 -2.25 4.35 7.73
C TRP A 55 -1.18 3.26 7.81
N SER A 56 -0.16 3.31 6.95
CA SER A 56 0.91 2.31 6.91
C SER A 56 1.68 2.23 8.24
N ARG A 57 1.91 3.36 8.91
CA ARG A 57 2.52 3.39 10.25
C ARG A 57 1.69 2.60 11.26
N LYS A 58 0.37 2.73 11.20
CA LYS A 58 -0.56 1.97 12.04
C LYS A 58 -0.52 0.48 11.70
N VAL A 59 -0.54 0.14 10.42
CA VAL A 59 -0.54 -1.25 9.94
C VAL A 59 0.72 -2.00 10.33
N VAL A 60 1.91 -1.41 10.16
CA VAL A 60 3.17 -2.10 10.48
C VAL A 60 3.47 -2.19 11.98
N ALA A 61 2.67 -1.55 12.82
CA ALA A 61 2.92 -1.49 14.26
C ALA A 61 2.88 -2.87 14.95
N ASP A 62 2.13 -3.81 14.43
CA ASP A 62 2.08 -5.19 14.92
C ASP A 62 3.16 -6.11 14.34
N GLY A 63 3.96 -5.61 13.39
CA GLY A 63 5.05 -6.36 12.75
C GLY A 63 4.62 -7.31 11.65
N HIS A 64 3.37 -7.24 11.17
CA HIS A 64 2.80 -8.12 10.16
C HIS A 64 2.15 -7.34 9.02
N VAL A 65 2.52 -7.64 7.78
CA VAL A 65 1.89 -7.09 6.55
C VAL A 65 1.83 -8.18 5.48
N LYS A 66 0.68 -8.37 4.88
CA LYS A 66 0.47 -9.32 3.80
C LYS A 66 0.55 -8.70 2.41
N ALA A 67 0.23 -7.42 2.30
CA ALA A 67 0.29 -6.73 1.01
C ALA A 67 0.64 -5.25 1.16
N VAL A 68 1.22 -4.72 0.10
CA VAL A 68 1.47 -3.28 -0.06
C VAL A 68 0.85 -2.84 -1.38
N ILE A 69 0.01 -1.82 -1.33
CA ILE A 69 -0.56 -1.17 -2.50
C ILE A 69 0.11 0.18 -2.70
N LEU A 70 0.61 0.42 -3.90
CA LEU A 70 1.32 1.65 -4.25
C LEU A 70 0.65 2.33 -5.43
N ASN A 71 0.52 3.63 -5.38
CA ASN A 71 0.04 4.41 -6.50
C ASN A 71 0.98 5.58 -6.81
N SER A 72 0.92 6.07 -8.05
CA SER A 72 1.61 7.27 -8.49
C SER A 72 0.69 8.14 -9.35
N GLY A 73 0.96 9.44 -9.35
CA GLY A 73 0.18 10.40 -10.15
C GLY A 73 -0.90 11.15 -9.39
N GLY A 74 -1.20 10.75 -8.16
CA GLY A 74 -2.15 11.44 -7.28
C GLY A 74 -1.72 11.31 -5.83
N ALA A 75 -1.01 12.30 -5.31
CA ALA A 75 -0.57 12.28 -3.91
C ALA A 75 -1.74 12.55 -2.96
N ASN A 76 -1.92 11.70 -1.96
CA ASN A 76 -2.92 11.87 -0.91
C ASN A 76 -2.25 12.52 0.32
N ALA A 77 -1.83 13.77 0.15
CA ALA A 77 -1.17 14.55 1.20
C ALA A 77 -1.98 15.82 1.51
N CYS A 78 -2.00 16.22 2.78
CA CYS A 78 -2.76 17.39 3.26
C CYS A 78 -4.27 17.32 2.94
N THR A 79 -4.85 16.13 2.96
CA THR A 79 -6.23 15.84 2.54
C THR A 79 -7.18 15.63 3.72
N GLY A 80 -6.68 15.72 4.94
CA GLY A 80 -7.47 15.60 6.17
C GLY A 80 -8.12 14.22 6.35
N GLU A 81 -9.24 14.20 7.05
CA GLU A 81 -9.97 12.96 7.36
C GLU A 81 -10.48 12.25 6.10
N ALA A 82 -10.93 13.00 5.10
CA ALA A 82 -11.41 12.43 3.84
C ALA A 82 -10.29 11.65 3.12
N GLY A 83 -9.08 12.19 3.07
CA GLY A 83 -7.93 11.50 2.48
C GLY A 83 -7.52 10.26 3.28
N TYR A 84 -7.59 10.31 4.59
CA TYR A 84 -7.34 9.15 5.44
C TYR A 84 -8.38 8.05 5.21
N ALA A 85 -9.66 8.41 5.14
CA ALA A 85 -10.74 7.48 4.83
C ALA A 85 -10.55 6.80 3.46
N GLN A 86 -10.04 7.51 2.46
CA GLN A 86 -9.69 6.93 1.15
C GLN A 86 -8.57 5.90 1.26
N SER A 87 -7.55 6.17 2.07
CA SER A 87 -6.46 5.21 2.31
C SER A 87 -6.99 3.93 2.98
N VAL A 88 -7.87 4.08 3.97
CA VAL A 88 -8.53 2.94 4.64
C VAL A 88 -9.39 2.16 3.65
N ALA A 89 -10.21 2.83 2.85
CA ALA A 89 -11.07 2.19 1.85
C ALA A 89 -10.26 1.42 0.79
N THR A 90 -9.09 1.95 0.41
CA THR A 90 -8.16 1.25 -0.48
C THR A 90 -7.65 -0.04 0.15
N ALA A 91 -7.21 0.02 1.40
CA ALA A 91 -6.76 -1.15 2.14
C ALA A 91 -7.87 -2.21 2.31
N GLU A 92 -9.09 -1.77 2.63
CA GLU A 92 -10.28 -2.65 2.73
C GLU A 92 -10.58 -3.35 1.41
N THR A 93 -10.51 -2.62 0.30
CA THR A 93 -10.75 -3.17 -1.04
C THR A 93 -9.71 -4.23 -1.40
N VAL A 94 -8.43 -3.92 -1.20
CA VAL A 94 -7.33 -4.86 -1.47
C VAL A 94 -7.44 -6.08 -0.56
N ALA A 95 -7.70 -5.89 0.73
CA ALA A 95 -7.86 -6.98 1.69
C ALA A 95 -8.98 -7.94 1.26
N GLY A 96 -10.13 -7.42 0.82
CA GLY A 96 -11.23 -8.22 0.30
C GLY A 96 -10.83 -9.04 -0.93
N LEU A 97 -10.01 -8.49 -1.82
CA LEU A 97 -9.55 -9.17 -3.02
C LEU A 97 -8.54 -10.30 -2.75
N ILE A 98 -7.71 -10.17 -1.73
CA ILE A 98 -6.66 -11.15 -1.41
C ILE A 98 -7.03 -12.08 -0.24
N GLY A 99 -8.22 -11.92 0.36
CA GLY A 99 -8.66 -12.73 1.49
C GLY A 99 -7.91 -12.42 2.80
N ALA A 100 -7.56 -11.14 3.02
CA ALA A 100 -6.87 -10.65 4.21
C ALA A 100 -7.71 -9.64 4.98
N GLU A 101 -7.21 -9.18 6.10
CA GLU A 101 -7.82 -8.09 6.87
C GLU A 101 -7.25 -6.72 6.43
N PRO A 102 -7.99 -5.61 6.59
CA PRO A 102 -7.49 -4.28 6.23
C PRO A 102 -6.16 -3.92 6.92
N ASN A 103 -5.97 -4.34 8.17
CA ASN A 103 -4.72 -4.13 8.91
C ASN A 103 -3.53 -4.97 8.40
N ASP A 104 -3.74 -5.84 7.43
CA ASP A 104 -2.69 -6.60 6.75
C ASP A 104 -2.18 -5.89 5.47
N VAL A 105 -2.78 -4.74 5.11
CA VAL A 105 -2.51 -4.02 3.86
C VAL A 105 -2.00 -2.61 4.14
N ALA A 106 -0.75 -2.33 3.71
CA ALA A 106 -0.10 -1.04 3.84
C ALA A 106 -0.12 -0.24 2.52
#